data_15f591f2751fbc39845439758576f368
#
_entry.id   15f591f2751fbc39845439758576f368
#
_cell.length_a   1.000
_cell.length_b   1.000
_cell.length_c   1.000
_cell.angle_alpha   90.00
_cell.angle_beta   90.00
_cell.angle_gamma   90.00
#
_symmetry.space_group_name_H-M   'P 1'
#
loop_
_entity.id
_entity.type
_entity.pdbx_description
1 polymer ?
#
loop_
_entity_poly.entity_id
_entity_poly.type
_entity_poly.pdbx_seq_one_letter_code
_entity_poly.pdbx_strand_id
1 'polypeptide(L)'
;GEAHLAFFKDRSEIAKGKMQIADGMAPGSLLLVPADPIIEDYLPTDKKVVRFGQGAELEITDLIERKDSLTFKSNFLEQALDLPVTGKYNATNAMIASYVALQEGVSEEQIHQAFQNLELTRNRTEWKKAANGADILSDVYNANPTAMKLILETFSAIPANEGGKKIAVLADMKELGDQSIQLHNQMILSLSPDVLDTVIFYGEDIAELAQLASQMFPIGHVYYFKKTEDQDQFEDLVKQVKESLGANDQILLKGSNSMNLAKLVESLENEAK
;
A
#
# COMPACT_ATOMS: atom_id res chain seq x y z
N GLY A 1 -4.92 -2.24 -11.07
CA GLY A 1 -4.73 -0.90 -10.47
C GLY A 1 -4.34 0.15 -11.51
N GLU A 2 -4.11 1.35 -11.06
CA GLU A 2 -3.83 2.54 -11.87
C GLU A 2 -2.33 2.90 -11.97
N ALA A 3 -1.44 1.97 -11.63
CA ALA A 3 0.00 2.19 -11.75
C ALA A 3 0.41 2.37 -13.22
N HIS A 4 1.32 3.32 -13.47
CA HIS A 4 1.91 3.58 -14.80
C HIS A 4 0.94 4.17 -15.86
N LEU A 5 -0.16 4.82 -15.44
CA LEU A 5 -1.11 5.46 -16.37
C LEU A 5 -0.46 6.52 -17.28
N ALA A 6 0.68 7.13 -16.89
CA ALA A 6 1.43 8.03 -17.77
C ALA A 6 1.92 7.37 -19.06
N PHE A 7 2.06 6.04 -19.06
CA PHE A 7 2.57 5.24 -20.20
C PHE A 7 1.47 4.47 -20.93
N PHE A 8 0.26 4.43 -20.38
CA PHE A 8 -0.88 3.70 -20.90
C PHE A 8 -2.11 4.60 -20.93
N LYS A 9 -2.92 4.47 -21.97
CA LYS A 9 -4.13 5.28 -22.14
C LYS A 9 -5.16 5.06 -21.03
N ASP A 10 -5.31 3.80 -20.59
CA ASP A 10 -6.30 3.39 -19.61
C ASP A 10 -5.93 2.06 -18.94
N ARG A 11 -6.77 1.62 -17.99
CA ARG A 11 -6.60 0.35 -17.30
C ARG A 11 -6.63 -0.87 -18.24
N SER A 12 -7.36 -0.80 -19.34
CA SER A 12 -7.44 -1.90 -20.32
C SER A 12 -6.11 -2.10 -21.04
N GLU A 13 -5.41 -1.02 -21.39
CA GLU A 13 -4.06 -1.11 -21.95
C GLU A 13 -3.04 -1.63 -20.93
N ILE A 14 -3.17 -1.28 -19.65
CA ILE A 14 -2.36 -1.86 -18.58
C ILE A 14 -2.63 -3.37 -18.49
N ALA A 15 -3.89 -3.79 -18.49
CA ALA A 15 -4.27 -5.20 -18.47
C ALA A 15 -3.67 -5.96 -19.66
N LYS A 16 -3.83 -5.44 -20.88
CA LYS A 16 -3.23 -5.98 -22.10
C LYS A 16 -1.71 -6.12 -21.97
N GLY A 17 -1.03 -5.06 -21.53
CA GLY A 17 0.43 -5.08 -21.34
C GLY A 17 0.88 -6.11 -20.31
N LYS A 18 0.16 -6.28 -19.20
CA LYS A 18 0.46 -7.30 -18.19
C LYS A 18 0.22 -8.72 -18.70
N MET A 19 -0.82 -8.92 -19.50
CA MET A 19 -1.13 -10.22 -20.07
C MET A 19 -0.13 -10.70 -21.12
N GLN A 20 0.72 -9.83 -21.68
CA GLN A 20 1.84 -10.22 -22.56
C GLN A 20 2.83 -11.21 -21.89
N ILE A 21 2.81 -11.33 -20.55
CA ILE A 21 3.59 -12.39 -19.87
C ILE A 21 3.24 -13.78 -20.42
N ALA A 22 2.02 -13.99 -20.85
CA ALA A 22 1.56 -15.27 -21.38
C ALA A 22 2.19 -15.62 -22.75
N ASP A 23 2.68 -14.63 -23.52
CA ASP A 23 3.27 -14.83 -24.84
C ASP A 23 4.55 -15.68 -24.79
N GLY A 24 5.31 -15.54 -23.67
CA GLY A 24 6.53 -16.31 -23.43
C GLY A 24 6.33 -17.65 -22.71
N MET A 25 5.10 -18.02 -22.35
CA MET A 25 4.81 -19.23 -21.60
C MET A 25 4.52 -20.41 -22.54
N ALA A 26 4.93 -21.63 -22.16
CA ALA A 26 4.59 -22.85 -22.92
C ALA A 26 3.08 -23.12 -22.87
N PRO A 27 2.48 -23.77 -23.90
CA PRO A 27 1.10 -24.23 -23.83
C PRO A 27 0.84 -25.12 -22.62
N GLY A 28 -0.30 -24.93 -21.95
CA GLY A 28 -0.67 -25.64 -20.72
C GLY A 28 -0.03 -25.11 -19.43
N SER A 29 0.85 -24.11 -19.50
CA SER A 29 1.42 -23.48 -18.30
C SER A 29 0.35 -22.84 -17.43
N LEU A 30 0.58 -22.85 -16.10
CA LEU A 30 -0.29 -22.21 -15.12
C LEU A 30 -0.18 -20.68 -15.20
N LEU A 31 -1.30 -20.02 -15.38
CA LEU A 31 -1.43 -18.56 -15.36
C LEU A 31 -2.42 -18.13 -14.26
N LEU A 32 -1.92 -17.48 -13.23
CA LEU A 32 -2.74 -16.93 -12.16
C LEU A 32 -3.12 -15.49 -12.46
N VAL A 33 -4.41 -15.20 -12.41
CA VAL A 33 -4.94 -13.88 -12.76
C VAL A 33 -5.97 -13.39 -11.71
N PRO A 34 -6.10 -12.08 -11.49
CA PRO A 34 -7.19 -11.60 -10.64
C PRO A 34 -8.55 -11.87 -11.30
N ALA A 35 -9.57 -12.09 -10.50
CA ALA A 35 -10.97 -12.17 -10.95
C ALA A 35 -11.50 -10.75 -11.28
N ASP A 36 -10.91 -10.12 -12.29
CA ASP A 36 -11.25 -8.77 -12.76
C ASP A 36 -11.73 -8.86 -14.22
N PRO A 37 -12.97 -8.46 -14.55
CA PRO A 37 -13.50 -8.54 -15.91
C PRO A 37 -12.64 -7.86 -16.98
N ILE A 38 -11.82 -6.89 -16.58
CA ILE A 38 -10.98 -6.13 -17.52
C ILE A 38 -9.92 -7.00 -18.23
N ILE A 39 -9.56 -8.17 -17.68
CA ILE A 39 -8.54 -9.04 -18.24
C ILE A 39 -9.11 -10.13 -19.13
N GLU A 40 -10.42 -10.40 -19.06
CA GLU A 40 -11.05 -11.57 -19.72
C GLU A 40 -10.81 -11.60 -21.23
N ASP A 41 -10.87 -10.43 -21.90
CA ASP A 41 -10.65 -10.32 -23.35
C ASP A 41 -9.20 -10.58 -23.77
N TYR A 42 -8.27 -10.61 -22.82
CA TYR A 42 -6.83 -10.79 -23.06
C TYR A 42 -6.32 -12.16 -22.61
N LEU A 43 -7.19 -13.04 -22.08
CA LEU A 43 -6.79 -14.34 -21.58
C LEU A 43 -6.41 -15.28 -22.73
N PRO A 44 -5.26 -15.97 -22.63
CA PRO A 44 -4.87 -16.96 -23.63
C PRO A 44 -5.74 -18.22 -23.52
N THR A 45 -6.03 -18.84 -24.65
CA THR A 45 -6.85 -20.07 -24.71
C THR A 45 -6.03 -21.36 -24.49
N ASP A 46 -4.71 -21.28 -24.58
CA ASP A 46 -3.79 -22.42 -24.51
C ASP A 46 -3.08 -22.56 -23.15
N LYS A 47 -3.46 -21.76 -22.14
CA LYS A 47 -2.90 -21.80 -20.77
C LYS A 47 -3.92 -22.34 -19.77
N LYS A 48 -3.42 -22.88 -18.66
CA LYS A 48 -4.25 -23.23 -17.52
C LYS A 48 -4.48 -21.96 -16.68
N VAL A 49 -5.58 -21.25 -16.96
CA VAL A 49 -5.94 -20.04 -16.23
C VAL A 49 -6.60 -20.40 -14.91
N VAL A 50 -6.14 -19.82 -13.80
CA VAL A 50 -6.74 -19.92 -12.47
C VAL A 50 -6.92 -18.51 -11.93
N ARG A 51 -8.12 -18.17 -11.51
CA ARG A 51 -8.50 -16.85 -11.02
C ARG A 51 -8.41 -16.78 -9.50
N PHE A 52 -7.98 -15.63 -8.99
CA PHE A 52 -7.97 -15.35 -7.56
C PHE A 52 -8.79 -14.11 -7.23
N GLY A 53 -9.41 -14.11 -6.07
CA GLY A 53 -10.26 -13.03 -5.56
C GLY A 53 -11.52 -13.55 -4.95
N GLN A 54 -12.42 -12.67 -4.59
CA GLN A 54 -13.69 -13.03 -3.98
C GLN A 54 -14.56 -13.82 -4.96
N GLY A 55 -15.00 -15.01 -4.54
CA GLY A 55 -15.82 -15.90 -5.38
C GLY A 55 -15.08 -16.55 -6.54
N ALA A 56 -13.75 -16.50 -6.59
CA ALA A 56 -12.93 -17.11 -7.62
C ALA A 56 -12.41 -18.51 -7.19
N GLU A 57 -11.64 -19.17 -8.07
CA GLU A 57 -11.05 -20.48 -7.79
C GLU A 57 -10.12 -20.46 -6.59
N LEU A 58 -9.39 -19.33 -6.39
CA LEU A 58 -8.56 -19.11 -5.22
C LEU A 58 -9.13 -17.93 -4.43
N GLU A 59 -9.59 -18.20 -3.23
CA GLU A 59 -10.24 -17.21 -2.37
C GLU A 59 -9.73 -17.28 -0.93
N ILE A 60 -9.58 -16.12 -0.28
CA ILE A 60 -9.37 -16.02 1.15
C ILE A 60 -10.74 -16.18 1.83
N THR A 61 -10.86 -17.22 2.67
CA THR A 61 -12.11 -17.58 3.34
C THR A 61 -12.23 -17.00 4.75
N ASP A 62 -11.10 -16.69 5.40
CA ASP A 62 -11.02 -16.05 6.70
C ASP A 62 -9.78 -15.18 6.78
N LEU A 63 -9.87 -14.02 7.44
CA LEU A 63 -8.80 -13.06 7.59
C LEU A 63 -8.91 -12.35 8.94
N ILE A 64 -7.85 -12.46 9.73
CA ILE A 64 -7.68 -11.73 10.98
C ILE A 64 -6.47 -10.80 10.81
N GLU A 65 -6.71 -9.50 10.83
CA GLU A 65 -5.65 -8.48 10.70
C GLU A 65 -5.35 -7.87 12.07
N ARG A 66 -4.05 -7.76 12.39
CA ARG A 66 -3.52 -7.11 13.59
C ARG A 66 -2.59 -5.98 13.18
N LYS A 67 -2.08 -5.24 14.14
CA LYS A 67 -1.16 -4.11 13.89
C LYS A 67 0.03 -4.51 13.03
N ASP A 68 0.71 -5.59 13.36
CA ASP A 68 2.00 -6.01 12.78
C ASP A 68 1.96 -7.42 12.17
N SER A 69 0.80 -8.03 12.12
CA SER A 69 0.63 -9.39 11.62
C SER A 69 -0.77 -9.60 11.06
N LEU A 70 -0.92 -10.63 10.26
CA LEU A 70 -2.22 -11.14 9.85
C LEU A 70 -2.22 -12.67 9.83
N THR A 71 -3.40 -13.23 10.04
CA THR A 71 -3.68 -14.66 9.88
C THR A 71 -4.74 -14.80 8.81
N PHE A 72 -4.53 -15.65 7.81
CA PHE A 72 -5.54 -15.89 6.80
C PHE A 72 -5.70 -17.38 6.51
N LYS A 73 -6.91 -17.76 6.06
CA LYS A 73 -7.22 -19.08 5.50
C LYS A 73 -7.69 -18.92 4.07
N SER A 74 -7.39 -19.88 3.22
CA SER A 74 -7.92 -19.94 1.86
C SER A 74 -8.60 -21.27 1.60
N ASN A 75 -9.40 -21.32 0.53
CA ASN A 75 -10.21 -22.48 0.18
C ASN A 75 -9.39 -23.72 -0.27
N PHE A 76 -8.07 -23.60 -0.43
CA PHE A 76 -7.19 -24.70 -0.84
C PHE A 76 -6.12 -25.06 0.22
N LEU A 77 -6.01 -24.30 1.31
CA LEU A 77 -5.10 -24.58 2.41
C LEU A 77 -5.83 -25.34 3.52
N GLU A 78 -5.18 -26.36 4.07
CA GLU A 78 -5.71 -27.13 5.20
C GLU A 78 -5.69 -26.32 6.49
N GLN A 79 -4.63 -25.53 6.69
CA GLN A 79 -4.42 -24.69 7.86
C GLN A 79 -4.36 -23.20 7.53
N ALA A 80 -4.65 -22.36 8.51
CA ALA A 80 -4.46 -20.92 8.40
C ALA A 80 -2.97 -20.57 8.39
N LEU A 81 -2.59 -19.54 7.62
CA LEU A 81 -1.23 -19.03 7.52
C LEU A 81 -1.09 -17.73 8.31
N ASP A 82 0.00 -17.63 9.07
CA ASP A 82 0.39 -16.41 9.79
C ASP A 82 1.48 -15.66 9.02
N LEU A 83 1.32 -14.35 8.89
CA LEU A 83 2.29 -13.46 8.25
C LEU A 83 2.71 -12.37 9.24
N PRO A 84 4.02 -12.08 9.39
CA PRO A 84 4.53 -10.99 10.22
C PRO A 84 4.42 -9.63 9.51
N VAL A 85 3.24 -9.35 8.92
CA VAL A 85 2.97 -8.11 8.18
C VAL A 85 1.47 -7.82 8.20
N THR A 86 1.09 -6.55 8.28
CA THR A 86 -0.29 -6.09 8.16
C THR A 86 -0.70 -5.85 6.69
N GLY A 87 -1.99 -5.60 6.44
CA GLY A 87 -2.55 -5.29 5.13
C GLY A 87 -3.10 -6.52 4.40
N LYS A 88 -4.43 -6.57 4.23
CA LYS A 88 -5.13 -7.68 3.57
C LYS A 88 -4.60 -8.01 2.16
N TYR A 89 -4.02 -7.04 1.45
CA TYR A 89 -3.38 -7.30 0.16
C TYR A 89 -2.14 -8.19 0.27
N ASN A 90 -1.46 -8.19 1.43
CA ASN A 90 -0.37 -9.12 1.69
C ASN A 90 -0.87 -10.56 1.88
N ALA A 91 -2.07 -10.75 2.44
CA ALA A 91 -2.71 -12.06 2.47
C ALA A 91 -2.99 -12.58 1.05
N THR A 92 -3.49 -11.71 0.15
CA THR A 92 -3.69 -12.09 -1.27
C THR A 92 -2.37 -12.47 -1.94
N ASN A 93 -1.31 -11.71 -1.74
CA ASN A 93 0.02 -12.02 -2.28
C ASN A 93 0.55 -13.36 -1.74
N ALA A 94 0.41 -13.59 -0.43
CA ALA A 94 0.82 -14.84 0.21
C ALA A 94 -0.02 -16.04 -0.26
N MET A 95 -1.32 -15.88 -0.43
CA MET A 95 -2.21 -16.90 -1.00
C MET A 95 -1.75 -17.32 -2.40
N ILE A 96 -1.46 -16.36 -3.28
CA ILE A 96 -0.96 -16.63 -4.64
C ILE A 96 0.37 -17.37 -4.58
N ALA A 97 1.32 -16.89 -3.76
CA ALA A 97 2.63 -17.52 -3.60
C ALA A 97 2.51 -18.96 -3.06
N SER A 98 1.63 -19.19 -2.08
CA SER A 98 1.35 -20.51 -1.52
C SER A 98 0.80 -21.48 -2.57
N TYR A 99 -0.14 -20.99 -3.37
CA TYR A 99 -0.70 -21.84 -4.45
C TYR A 99 0.36 -22.25 -5.46
N VAL A 100 1.18 -21.31 -5.91
CA VAL A 100 2.31 -21.63 -6.83
C VAL A 100 3.26 -22.63 -6.19
N ALA A 101 3.65 -22.41 -4.92
CA ALA A 101 4.55 -23.32 -4.21
C ALA A 101 4.00 -24.74 -4.12
N LEU A 102 2.70 -24.90 -3.83
CA LEU A 102 2.04 -26.21 -3.82
C LEU A 102 2.05 -26.88 -5.20
N GLN A 103 1.85 -26.11 -6.30
CA GLN A 103 1.94 -26.68 -7.67
C GLN A 103 3.35 -27.16 -8.02
N GLU A 104 4.38 -26.55 -7.41
CA GLU A 104 5.80 -26.95 -7.56
C GLU A 104 6.23 -28.02 -6.54
N GLY A 105 5.28 -28.59 -5.77
CA GLY A 105 5.52 -29.71 -4.86
C GLY A 105 6.07 -29.33 -3.49
N VAL A 106 6.04 -28.04 -3.12
CA VAL A 106 6.36 -27.58 -1.77
C VAL A 106 5.20 -27.94 -0.83
N SER A 107 5.51 -28.48 0.35
CA SER A 107 4.46 -28.84 1.34
C SER A 107 3.92 -27.61 2.08
N GLU A 108 2.69 -27.70 2.62
CA GLU A 108 2.14 -26.64 3.45
C GLU A 108 3.01 -26.34 4.67
N GLU A 109 3.63 -27.36 5.28
CA GLU A 109 4.55 -27.16 6.40
C GLU A 109 5.75 -26.29 6.00
N GLN A 110 6.34 -26.53 4.83
CA GLN A 110 7.45 -25.71 4.32
C GLN A 110 6.99 -24.27 4.02
N ILE A 111 5.77 -24.10 3.51
CA ILE A 111 5.17 -22.78 3.26
C ILE A 111 4.99 -22.04 4.59
N HIS A 112 4.45 -22.70 5.63
CA HIS A 112 4.33 -22.11 6.98
C HIS A 112 5.67 -21.66 7.53
N GLN A 113 6.70 -22.50 7.46
CA GLN A 113 8.05 -22.17 7.93
C GLN A 113 8.65 -20.99 7.16
N ALA A 114 8.42 -20.91 5.84
CA ALA A 114 8.91 -19.80 5.02
C ALA A 114 8.26 -18.47 5.43
N PHE A 115 6.95 -18.45 5.68
CA PHE A 115 6.26 -17.22 6.10
C PHE A 115 6.60 -16.77 7.52
N GLN A 116 6.89 -17.71 8.43
CA GLN A 116 7.38 -17.35 9.77
C GLN A 116 8.75 -16.64 9.75
N ASN A 117 9.56 -16.90 8.73
CA ASN A 117 10.88 -16.32 8.53
C ASN A 117 10.89 -15.30 7.38
N LEU A 118 9.75 -14.70 7.06
CA LEU A 118 9.61 -13.77 5.94
C LEU A 118 10.41 -12.50 6.17
N GLU A 119 11.38 -12.24 5.30
CA GLU A 119 12.06 -10.95 5.23
C GLU A 119 11.29 -10.01 4.30
N LEU A 120 10.76 -8.94 4.86
CA LEU A 120 10.00 -7.96 4.11
C LEU A 120 10.92 -7.01 3.33
N THR A 121 10.46 -6.60 2.15
CA THR A 121 11.10 -5.50 1.41
C THR A 121 10.98 -4.22 2.23
N ARG A 122 12.10 -3.55 2.49
CA ARG A 122 12.13 -2.28 3.22
C ARG A 122 11.16 -1.26 2.62
N ASN A 123 10.55 -0.46 3.49
CA ASN A 123 9.61 0.60 3.13
C ASN A 123 8.35 0.11 2.39
N ARG A 124 7.94 -1.15 2.62
CA ARG A 124 6.67 -1.71 2.17
C ARG A 124 5.87 -2.23 3.37
N THR A 125 4.87 -1.45 3.80
CA THR A 125 4.01 -1.77 4.96
C THR A 125 4.84 -2.19 6.19
N GLU A 126 5.94 -1.48 6.43
CA GLU A 126 6.93 -1.80 7.45
C GLU A 126 6.69 -0.97 8.71
N TRP A 127 6.46 -1.62 9.85
CA TRP A 127 6.38 -0.96 11.14
C TRP A 127 7.78 -0.70 11.71
N LYS A 128 8.00 0.53 12.17
CA LYS A 128 9.25 1.00 12.77
C LYS A 128 8.95 1.83 14.02
N LYS A 129 9.99 2.16 14.77
CA LYS A 129 9.91 3.08 15.91
C LYS A 129 10.66 4.38 15.61
N ALA A 130 10.01 5.50 15.89
CA ALA A 130 10.69 6.77 15.95
C ALA A 130 11.56 6.88 17.22
N ALA A 131 12.56 7.73 17.18
CA ALA A 131 13.44 7.98 18.33
C ALA A 131 12.70 8.42 19.60
N ASN A 132 11.58 9.13 19.43
CA ASN A 132 10.71 9.54 20.54
C ASN A 132 9.74 8.44 21.02
N GLY A 133 9.71 7.27 20.41
CA GLY A 133 8.86 6.14 20.76
C GLY A 133 7.59 5.96 19.91
N ALA A 134 7.23 6.91 19.05
CA ALA A 134 6.08 6.80 18.16
C ALA A 134 6.20 5.60 17.19
N ASP A 135 5.06 5.07 16.76
CA ASP A 135 5.01 4.01 15.75
C ASP A 135 4.99 4.61 14.35
N ILE A 136 5.86 4.14 13.48
CA ILE A 136 5.94 4.54 12.07
C ILE A 136 5.46 3.38 11.20
N LEU A 137 4.41 3.57 10.41
CA LEU A 137 4.07 2.68 9.31
C LEU A 137 4.66 3.25 8.02
N SER A 138 5.77 2.66 7.57
CA SER A 138 6.48 3.07 6.37
C SER A 138 5.99 2.28 5.16
N ASP A 139 5.42 2.96 4.17
CA ASP A 139 5.05 2.40 2.87
C ASP A 139 5.45 3.35 1.73
N VAL A 140 6.72 3.75 1.74
CA VAL A 140 7.28 4.82 0.90
C VAL A 140 8.08 4.32 -0.31
N TYR A 141 7.99 3.02 -0.62
CA TYR A 141 8.67 2.45 -1.79
C TYR A 141 8.05 2.92 -3.11
N ASN A 142 6.73 2.92 -3.22
CA ASN A 142 5.98 3.41 -4.38
C ASN A 142 4.55 3.79 -3.99
N ALA A 143 3.88 4.60 -4.80
CA ALA A 143 2.49 4.98 -4.59
C ALA A 143 1.69 4.97 -5.91
N ASN A 144 0.46 4.51 -5.83
CA ASN A 144 -0.58 4.64 -6.84
C ASN A 144 -1.95 4.69 -6.14
N PRO A 145 -3.04 5.09 -6.81
CA PRO A 145 -4.34 5.27 -6.17
C PRO A 145 -4.84 4.04 -5.39
N THR A 146 -4.75 2.86 -5.99
CA THR A 146 -5.15 1.61 -5.32
C THR A 146 -4.31 1.34 -4.06
N ALA A 147 -2.98 1.46 -4.16
CA ALA A 147 -2.09 1.22 -3.01
C ALA A 147 -2.26 2.28 -1.91
N MET A 148 -2.46 3.56 -2.28
CA MET A 148 -2.73 4.65 -1.34
C MET A 148 -4.02 4.38 -0.56
N LYS A 149 -5.10 4.03 -1.26
CA LYS A 149 -6.38 3.68 -0.64
C LYS A 149 -6.24 2.51 0.33
N LEU A 150 -5.63 1.40 -0.11
CA LEU A 150 -5.49 0.19 0.70
C LEU A 150 -4.68 0.41 1.97
N ILE A 151 -3.58 1.16 1.91
CA ILE A 151 -2.78 1.43 3.12
C ILE A 151 -3.49 2.39 4.08
N LEU A 152 -4.25 3.37 3.56
CA LEU A 152 -5.09 4.25 4.38
C LEU A 152 -6.20 3.45 5.09
N GLU A 153 -6.87 2.52 4.38
CA GLU A 153 -7.86 1.61 4.98
C GLU A 153 -7.22 0.74 6.07
N THR A 154 -6.06 0.13 5.79
CA THR A 154 -5.31 -0.68 6.76
C THR A 154 -4.92 0.15 7.98
N PHE A 155 -4.30 1.31 7.78
CA PHE A 155 -3.91 2.19 8.88
C PHE A 155 -5.11 2.66 9.70
N SER A 156 -6.22 2.98 9.04
CA SER A 156 -7.46 3.40 9.70
C SER A 156 -8.09 2.31 10.57
N ALA A 157 -8.03 1.06 10.13
CA ALA A 157 -8.59 -0.09 10.86
C ALA A 157 -7.78 -0.46 12.12
N ILE A 158 -6.50 -0.13 12.19
CA ILE A 158 -5.65 -0.38 13.35
C ILE A 158 -6.05 0.59 14.48
N PRO A 159 -6.33 0.11 15.70
CA PRO A 159 -6.62 1.01 16.83
C PRO A 159 -5.46 1.96 17.13
N ALA A 160 -5.78 3.20 17.51
CA ALA A 160 -4.77 4.11 18.03
C ALA A 160 -4.16 3.56 19.33
N ASN A 161 -2.89 3.88 19.57
CA ASN A 161 -2.26 3.60 20.87
C ASN A 161 -2.98 4.40 21.96
N GLU A 162 -2.94 3.91 23.20
CA GLU A 162 -3.58 4.59 24.33
C GLU A 162 -3.05 6.02 24.51
N GLY A 163 -3.95 7.00 24.43
CA GLY A 163 -3.61 8.41 24.49
C GLY A 163 -2.83 8.97 23.30
N GLY A 164 -2.63 8.16 22.25
CA GLY A 164 -1.95 8.55 21.02
C GLY A 164 -2.89 9.02 19.92
N LYS A 165 -2.33 9.72 18.94
CA LYS A 165 -2.98 10.24 17.74
C LYS A 165 -2.56 9.44 16.51
N LYS A 166 -3.33 9.58 15.45
CA LYS A 166 -3.00 9.00 14.12
C LYS A 166 -2.73 10.12 13.13
N ILE A 167 -1.53 10.10 12.56
CA ILE A 167 -1.04 11.10 11.61
C ILE A 167 -0.79 10.41 10.26
N ALA A 168 -1.17 11.03 9.15
CA ALA A 168 -0.84 10.54 7.82
C ALA A 168 0.00 11.58 7.06
N VAL A 169 1.16 11.17 6.55
CA VAL A 169 1.98 11.94 5.62
C VAL A 169 1.81 11.32 4.23
N LEU A 170 1.19 12.07 3.34
CA LEU A 170 0.87 11.62 1.98
C LEU A 170 1.61 12.49 0.98
N ALA A 171 2.33 11.86 0.06
CA ALA A 171 3.02 12.59 -1.00
C ALA A 171 2.51 12.17 -2.38
N ASP A 172 2.92 12.93 -3.40
CA ASP A 172 2.52 12.69 -4.79
C ASP A 172 2.63 11.23 -5.21
N MET A 173 1.62 10.78 -5.91
CA MET A 173 1.64 9.56 -6.73
C MET A 173 2.11 9.93 -8.13
N LYS A 174 3.29 9.49 -8.51
CA LYS A 174 3.85 9.78 -9.83
C LYS A 174 3.39 8.78 -10.90
N GLU A 175 3.64 9.08 -12.16
CA GLU A 175 3.30 8.26 -13.33
C GLU A 175 1.78 8.08 -13.56
N LEU A 176 0.97 9.07 -13.18
CA LEU A 176 -0.49 9.06 -13.37
C LEU A 176 -0.94 9.83 -14.63
N GLY A 177 -0.02 10.53 -15.31
CA GLY A 177 -0.32 11.30 -16.51
C GLY A 177 -1.34 12.41 -16.27
N ASP A 178 -2.15 12.73 -17.27
CA ASP A 178 -3.14 13.82 -17.22
C ASP A 178 -4.24 13.61 -16.15
N GLN A 179 -4.38 12.39 -15.63
CA GLN A 179 -5.35 12.07 -14.59
C GLN A 179 -4.80 12.31 -13.16
N SER A 180 -3.55 12.76 -13.01
CA SER A 180 -2.87 12.84 -11.72
C SER A 180 -3.68 13.59 -10.67
N ILE A 181 -4.08 14.83 -10.92
CA ILE A 181 -4.83 15.66 -9.97
C ILE A 181 -6.16 15.01 -9.61
N GLN A 182 -6.90 14.49 -10.60
CA GLN A 182 -8.18 13.82 -10.36
C GLN A 182 -8.03 12.59 -9.45
N LEU A 183 -7.01 11.78 -9.69
CA LEU A 183 -6.74 10.56 -8.93
C LEU A 183 -6.25 10.88 -7.50
N HIS A 184 -5.47 11.96 -7.32
CA HIS A 184 -5.15 12.46 -5.99
C HIS A 184 -6.41 12.91 -5.25
N ASN A 185 -7.28 13.71 -5.89
CA ASN A 185 -8.49 14.22 -5.28
C ASN A 185 -9.47 13.11 -4.84
N GLN A 186 -9.52 11.98 -5.56
CA GLN A 186 -10.32 10.82 -5.16
C GLN A 186 -9.90 10.24 -3.80
N MET A 187 -8.66 10.46 -3.36
CA MET A 187 -8.19 9.97 -2.05
C MET A 187 -8.89 10.65 -0.88
N ILE A 188 -9.59 11.78 -1.11
CA ILE A 188 -10.42 12.43 -0.08
C ILE A 188 -11.42 11.45 0.56
N LEU A 189 -11.94 10.49 -0.21
CA LEU A 189 -12.88 9.47 0.26
C LEU A 189 -12.25 8.45 1.23
N SER A 190 -10.94 8.41 1.30
CA SER A 190 -10.18 7.52 2.21
C SER A 190 -9.64 8.25 3.44
N LEU A 191 -9.90 9.54 3.56
CA LEU A 191 -9.52 10.37 4.71
C LEU A 191 -10.72 10.55 5.63
N SER A 192 -10.56 10.29 6.92
CA SER A 192 -11.60 10.47 7.92
C SER A 192 -11.06 11.23 9.13
N PRO A 193 -11.62 12.42 9.45
CA PRO A 193 -11.27 13.17 10.66
C PRO A 193 -11.61 12.43 11.97
N ASP A 194 -12.53 11.46 11.91
CA ASP A 194 -12.88 10.63 13.08
C ASP A 194 -11.78 9.61 13.42
N VAL A 195 -10.84 9.37 12.49
CA VAL A 195 -9.78 8.37 12.64
C VAL A 195 -8.39 9.00 12.58
N LEU A 196 -8.18 9.92 11.65
CA LEU A 196 -6.92 10.63 11.47
C LEU A 196 -6.98 11.98 12.18
N ASP A 197 -6.10 12.21 13.15
CA ASP A 197 -6.02 13.51 13.83
C ASP A 197 -5.39 14.57 12.92
N THR A 198 -4.39 14.20 12.15
CA THR A 198 -3.64 15.15 11.32
C THR A 198 -3.27 14.52 10.00
N VAL A 199 -3.40 15.29 8.93
CA VAL A 199 -2.94 14.89 7.59
C VAL A 199 -1.95 15.94 7.08
N ILE A 200 -0.82 15.46 6.57
CA ILE A 200 0.28 16.30 6.06
C ILE A 200 0.52 15.89 4.60
N PHE A 201 0.43 16.83 3.70
CA PHE A 201 0.59 16.62 2.27
C PHE A 201 1.91 17.20 1.76
N TYR A 202 2.55 16.48 0.83
CA TYR A 202 3.81 16.87 0.24
C TYR A 202 3.88 16.57 -1.25
N GLY A 203 3.99 17.60 -2.07
CA GLY A 203 4.05 17.45 -3.52
C GLY A 203 3.48 18.64 -4.27
N GLU A 204 3.31 18.49 -5.57
CA GLU A 204 2.66 19.43 -6.47
C GLU A 204 1.24 18.98 -6.81
N ASP A 205 1.13 17.73 -7.29
CA ASP A 205 -0.13 17.16 -7.78
C ASP A 205 -1.16 16.94 -6.66
N ILE A 206 -0.67 16.77 -5.42
CA ILE A 206 -1.50 16.54 -4.22
C ILE A 206 -2.05 17.85 -3.59
N ALA A 207 -1.68 19.01 -4.12
CA ALA A 207 -2.04 20.31 -3.53
C ALA A 207 -3.55 20.56 -3.42
N GLU A 208 -4.32 20.16 -4.44
CA GLU A 208 -5.78 20.32 -4.44
C GLU A 208 -6.44 19.40 -3.42
N LEU A 209 -5.95 18.16 -3.26
CA LEU A 209 -6.40 17.27 -2.19
C LEU A 209 -6.18 17.87 -0.80
N ALA A 210 -5.05 18.57 -0.58
CA ALA A 210 -4.79 19.25 0.68
C ALA A 210 -5.82 20.36 0.96
N GLN A 211 -6.25 21.11 -0.06
CA GLN A 211 -7.32 22.12 0.06
C GLN A 211 -8.67 21.47 0.38
N LEU A 212 -9.01 20.35 -0.28
CA LEU A 212 -10.23 19.60 0.02
C LEU A 212 -10.22 19.06 1.46
N ALA A 213 -9.12 18.50 1.91
CA ALA A 213 -8.96 18.00 3.28
C ALA A 213 -9.09 19.11 4.31
N SER A 214 -8.60 20.33 4.02
CA SER A 214 -8.73 21.49 4.92
C SER A 214 -10.18 21.92 5.17
N GLN A 215 -11.12 21.49 4.32
CA GLN A 215 -12.55 21.74 4.52
C GLN A 215 -13.22 20.67 5.40
N MET A 216 -12.57 19.51 5.57
CA MET A 216 -13.10 18.37 6.34
C MET A 216 -12.50 18.29 7.76
N PHE A 217 -11.22 18.60 7.88
CA PHE A 217 -10.49 18.49 9.14
C PHE A 217 -10.56 19.77 9.95
N PRO A 218 -10.42 19.71 11.29
CA PRO A 218 -10.33 20.91 12.13
C PRO A 218 -9.16 21.80 11.72
N ILE A 219 -9.29 23.12 12.02
CA ILE A 219 -8.22 24.09 11.74
C ILE A 219 -6.93 23.67 12.48
N GLY A 220 -5.81 23.69 11.77
CA GLY A 220 -4.51 23.29 12.33
C GLY A 220 -4.22 21.79 12.29
N HIS A 221 -5.09 20.98 11.63
CA HIS A 221 -4.89 19.54 11.48
C HIS A 221 -4.55 19.11 10.04
N VAL A 222 -4.47 20.07 9.11
CA VAL A 222 -4.02 19.83 7.73
C VAL A 222 -2.86 20.76 7.42
N TYR A 223 -1.77 20.16 6.92
CA TYR A 223 -0.58 20.89 6.48
C TYR A 223 -0.24 20.51 5.06
N TYR A 224 0.31 21.46 4.30
CA TYR A 224 0.75 21.24 2.94
C TYR A 224 2.14 21.82 2.71
N PHE A 225 3.00 21.03 2.10
CA PHE A 225 4.37 21.39 1.74
C PHE A 225 4.58 21.15 0.25
N LYS A 226 5.05 22.18 -0.43
CA LYS A 226 5.23 22.16 -1.86
C LYS A 226 6.50 21.43 -2.27
N LYS A 227 6.43 20.67 -3.37
CA LYS A 227 7.58 20.13 -4.10
C LYS A 227 7.37 20.26 -5.59
N THR A 228 8.10 21.19 -6.21
CA THR A 228 8.19 21.41 -7.65
C THR A 228 9.66 21.38 -8.08
N GLU A 229 9.94 21.63 -9.36
CA GLU A 229 11.32 21.78 -9.84
C GLU A 229 12.04 22.98 -9.19
N ASP A 230 11.31 24.08 -8.94
CA ASP A 230 11.87 25.35 -8.42
C ASP A 230 11.79 25.46 -6.88
N GLN A 231 10.99 24.65 -6.22
CA GLN A 231 10.75 24.76 -4.76
C GLN A 231 10.56 23.39 -4.12
N ASP A 232 11.39 23.11 -3.10
CA ASP A 232 11.27 21.90 -2.30
C ASP A 232 11.24 22.27 -0.80
N GLN A 233 10.08 22.07 -0.16
CA GLN A 233 9.86 22.35 1.26
C GLN A 233 10.06 21.09 2.13
N PHE A 234 10.95 20.19 1.74
CA PHE A 234 11.18 18.95 2.48
C PHE A 234 11.64 19.17 3.91
N GLU A 235 12.51 20.15 4.15
CA GLU A 235 13.00 20.46 5.50
C GLU A 235 11.88 21.01 6.40
N ASP A 236 10.97 21.83 5.84
CA ASP A 236 9.79 22.32 6.56
C ASP A 236 8.83 21.18 6.89
N LEU A 237 8.65 20.23 5.96
CA LEU A 237 7.89 19.00 6.20
C LEU A 237 8.48 18.20 7.36
N VAL A 238 9.80 17.95 7.34
CA VAL A 238 10.50 17.22 8.42
C VAL A 238 10.28 17.89 9.76
N LYS A 239 10.43 19.21 9.81
CA LYS A 239 10.22 20.00 11.03
C LYS A 239 8.79 19.87 11.53
N GLN A 240 7.80 20.07 10.66
CA GLN A 240 6.37 19.98 11.03
C GLN A 240 6.01 18.60 11.55
N VAL A 241 6.49 17.54 10.90
CA VAL A 241 6.22 16.16 11.34
C VAL A 241 6.81 15.93 12.74
N LYS A 242 8.06 16.35 12.99
CA LYS A 242 8.70 16.19 14.30
C LYS A 242 7.98 16.98 15.41
N GLU A 243 7.47 18.18 15.09
CA GLU A 243 6.69 19.00 16.02
C GLU A 243 5.30 18.41 16.33
N SER A 244 4.71 17.70 15.36
CA SER A 244 3.36 17.11 15.49
C SER A 244 3.36 15.73 16.15
N LEU A 245 4.49 15.00 16.13
CA LEU A 245 4.55 13.59 16.49
C LEU A 245 4.91 13.38 17.95
N GLY A 246 3.95 12.97 18.77
CA GLY A 246 4.14 12.57 20.16
C GLY A 246 4.59 11.11 20.33
N ALA A 247 5.12 10.74 21.49
CA ALA A 247 5.71 9.42 21.76
C ALA A 247 4.72 8.23 21.62
N ASN A 248 3.43 8.47 21.86
CA ASN A 248 2.39 7.43 21.76
C ASN A 248 1.67 7.43 20.40
N ASP A 249 2.04 8.35 19.50
CA ASP A 249 1.36 8.50 18.23
C ASP A 249 1.74 7.39 17.23
N GLN A 250 0.89 7.26 16.24
CA GLN A 250 1.12 6.43 15.07
C GLN A 250 1.15 7.31 13.83
N ILE A 251 2.15 7.13 12.99
CA ILE A 251 2.29 7.89 11.75
C ILE A 251 2.41 6.96 10.54
N LEU A 252 1.57 7.17 9.53
CA LEU A 252 1.70 6.55 8.21
C LEU A 252 2.47 7.49 7.29
N LEU A 253 3.45 6.96 6.56
CA LEU A 253 4.11 7.66 5.46
C LEU A 253 3.87 6.92 4.15
N LYS A 254 3.33 7.61 3.15
CA LYS A 254 3.03 7.06 1.82
C LYS A 254 3.27 8.07 0.71
N GLY A 255 4.01 7.66 -0.32
CA GLY A 255 4.28 8.47 -1.51
C GLY A 255 5.12 7.70 -2.53
N SER A 256 5.25 8.24 -3.73
CA SER A 256 6.15 7.69 -4.74
C SER A 256 7.62 7.79 -4.30
N ASN A 257 8.46 6.87 -4.76
CA ASN A 257 9.87 6.80 -4.38
C ASN A 257 10.62 8.14 -4.59
N SER A 258 10.35 8.82 -5.71
CA SER A 258 10.96 10.11 -6.04
C SER A 258 10.60 11.27 -5.08
N MET A 259 9.61 11.07 -4.21
CA MET A 259 9.25 12.02 -3.16
C MET A 259 10.20 11.97 -1.95
N ASN A 260 11.10 10.98 -1.90
CA ASN A 260 12.14 10.82 -0.88
C ASN A 260 11.64 10.71 0.58
N LEU A 261 10.39 10.26 0.80
CA LEU A 261 9.87 10.09 2.16
C LEU A 261 10.67 9.06 2.99
N ALA A 262 11.47 8.20 2.37
CA ALA A 262 12.40 7.33 3.09
C ALA A 262 13.40 8.13 3.96
N LYS A 263 13.85 9.31 3.51
CA LYS A 263 14.70 10.21 4.31
C LYS A 263 13.96 10.79 5.51
N LEU A 264 12.65 11.05 5.37
CA LEU A 264 11.82 11.48 6.50
C LEU A 264 11.72 10.33 7.53
N VAL A 265 11.47 9.08 7.08
CA VAL A 265 11.47 7.90 7.96
C VAL A 265 12.79 7.81 8.73
N GLU A 266 13.94 7.85 8.03
CA GLU A 266 15.27 7.82 8.65
C GLU A 266 15.48 8.95 9.66
N SER A 267 14.97 10.16 9.37
CA SER A 267 15.09 11.30 10.27
C SER A 267 14.24 11.19 11.53
N LEU A 268 13.16 10.38 11.48
CA LEU A 268 12.31 10.08 12.64
C LEU A 268 12.88 8.94 13.49
N GLU A 269 13.56 7.95 12.86
CA GLU A 269 14.23 6.85 13.55
C GLU A 269 15.48 7.32 14.32
N ASN A 270 16.14 8.37 13.83
CA ASN A 270 17.36 8.91 14.44
C ASN A 270 17.03 10.12 15.34
N GLU A 271 17.60 10.15 16.54
CA GLU A 271 17.61 11.37 17.35
C GLU A 271 18.31 12.50 16.59
N ALA A 272 17.77 13.73 16.69
CA ALA A 272 18.48 14.90 16.18
C ALA A 272 19.84 15.00 16.88
N LYS A 273 20.93 14.79 16.10
CA LYS A 273 22.29 15.03 16.59
C LYS A 273 22.52 16.51 16.84
#